data_d2641a22922e7ce8b4d0abd06eb63f7b
#
_entry.id   d2641a22922e7ce8b4d0abd06eb63f7b
#
_cell.length_a   1.000
_cell.length_b   1.000
_cell.length_c   1.000
_cell.angle_alpha   90.00
_cell.angle_beta   90.00
_cell.angle_gamma   90.00
#
_symmetry.space_group_name_H-M   'P 1'
#
loop_
_entity.id
_entity.type
_entity.pdbx_description
1 polymer ?
#
loop_
_entity_poly.entity_id
_entity_poly.type
_entity_poly.pdbx_seq_one_letter_code
_entity_poly.pdbx_strand_id
1 'polypeptide(L)'
;MTHSSRRDGKPSALAGAEICVFDAYGTLFDFNSAVARHRAAIGPNADALSDMWRSKQIQYTWLRNGMGAYAKFWQVTGEALDHCLAAYGIKDAGVRDKLLGAYLALDPFAEVPAMLDRLKRAGLRLAILSNGNPEMLDPMVGASKLADRFEAVLSVDAAGVFKPDPKVYRLVEARCGVRPDKVCFLSSNCWDAHGAAHFGFSTVWVNRAGAPDDNLPGVLAAEIRDLSHLPALLGVA
;
A
#
# COMPACT_ATOMS: atom_id res chain seq x y z
N MET A 1 28.69 -21.46 13.70
CA MET A 1 29.47 -20.21 13.90
C MET A 1 28.53 -19.06 13.54
N THR A 2 27.99 -18.44 14.57
CA THR A 2 27.00 -17.36 14.49
C THR A 2 27.69 -16.05 14.22
N HIS A 3 27.56 -15.48 13.01
CA HIS A 3 28.00 -14.11 12.75
C HIS A 3 26.90 -13.14 13.16
N SER A 4 26.95 -12.72 14.43
CA SER A 4 26.27 -11.53 14.91
C SER A 4 27.11 -10.32 14.44
N SER A 5 26.77 -9.70 13.31
CA SER A 5 27.33 -8.39 12.98
C SER A 5 26.53 -7.31 13.70
N ARG A 6 27.10 -6.82 14.81
CA ARG A 6 26.73 -5.53 15.40
C ARG A 6 26.91 -4.46 14.31
N ARG A 7 25.84 -3.85 13.85
CA ARG A 7 25.90 -2.67 13.01
C ARG A 7 26.19 -1.47 13.91
N ASP A 8 27.44 -1.03 13.91
CA ASP A 8 27.89 0.16 14.60
C ASP A 8 27.15 1.40 14.08
N GLY A 9 26.53 2.13 14.98
CA GLY A 9 26.27 3.55 15.14
C GLY A 9 26.14 4.49 13.93
N LYS A 10 25.60 4.07 12.76
CA LYS A 10 25.08 5.02 11.78
C LYS A 10 23.72 5.53 12.25
N PRO A 11 23.47 6.85 12.22
CA PRO A 11 22.12 7.36 12.47
C PRO A 11 21.15 6.58 11.61
N SER A 12 20.01 6.14 12.20
CA SER A 12 18.98 5.43 11.47
C SER A 12 18.69 6.20 10.19
N ALA A 13 18.62 5.52 9.03
CA ALA A 13 18.27 6.14 7.76
C ALA A 13 16.91 6.86 7.82
N LEU A 14 16.15 6.61 8.89
CA LEU A 14 14.84 7.23 9.19
C LEU A 14 14.97 8.42 10.15
N ALA A 15 16.17 8.67 10.74
CA ALA A 15 16.40 9.82 11.59
C ALA A 15 16.33 11.11 10.76
N GLY A 16 15.36 11.96 11.08
CA GLY A 16 15.13 13.21 10.36
C GLY A 16 14.06 13.13 9.26
N ALA A 17 13.27 12.04 9.21
CA ALA A 17 12.04 12.02 8.42
C ALA A 17 11.08 13.11 8.89
N GLU A 18 10.55 13.89 7.93
CA GLU A 18 9.59 14.97 8.19
C GLU A 18 8.16 14.52 7.94
N ILE A 19 7.99 13.50 7.11
CA ILE A 19 6.69 12.94 6.75
C ILE A 19 6.77 11.42 6.63
N CYS A 20 5.73 10.72 7.11
CA CYS A 20 5.50 9.32 6.82
C CYS A 20 4.45 9.20 5.69
N VAL A 21 4.81 8.55 4.59
CA VAL A 21 3.94 8.33 3.45
C VAL A 21 3.63 6.84 3.34
N PHE A 22 2.36 6.50 3.36
CA PHE A 22 1.89 5.12 3.38
C PHE A 22 1.29 4.72 2.04
N ASP A 23 1.65 3.55 1.54
CA ASP A 23 0.77 2.85 0.61
C ASP A 23 -0.55 2.49 1.30
N ALA A 24 -1.64 2.32 0.52
CA ALA A 24 -2.96 2.04 1.09
C ALA A 24 -3.25 0.53 1.18
N TYR A 25 -3.33 -0.15 0.03
CA TYR A 25 -3.83 -1.53 -0.08
C TYR A 25 -2.82 -2.57 0.38
N GLY A 26 -3.14 -3.28 1.46
CA GLY A 26 -2.26 -4.25 2.12
C GLY A 26 -1.32 -3.62 3.15
N THR A 27 -1.17 -2.29 3.13
CA THR A 27 -0.33 -1.55 4.08
C THR A 27 -1.15 -0.98 5.23
N LEU A 28 -2.09 -0.09 4.93
CA LEU A 28 -3.04 0.47 5.90
C LEU A 28 -4.34 -0.33 5.96
N PHE A 29 -4.82 -0.82 4.81
CA PHE A 29 -6.11 -1.47 4.63
C PHE A 29 -5.94 -2.91 4.12
N ASP A 30 -6.66 -3.84 4.76
CA ASP A 30 -6.63 -5.25 4.39
C ASP A 30 -7.53 -5.52 3.17
N PHE A 31 -6.93 -5.70 1.99
CA PHE A 31 -7.67 -6.01 0.78
C PHE A 31 -8.38 -7.38 0.82
N ASN A 32 -7.93 -8.32 1.67
CA ASN A 32 -8.60 -9.61 1.84
C ASN A 32 -9.94 -9.47 2.57
N SER A 33 -10.16 -8.38 3.32
CA SER A 33 -11.42 -8.14 4.04
C SER A 33 -12.62 -8.10 3.10
N ALA A 34 -12.46 -7.66 1.84
CA ALA A 34 -13.53 -7.69 0.84
C ALA A 34 -14.01 -9.11 0.53
N VAL A 35 -13.09 -10.02 0.27
CA VAL A 35 -13.41 -11.43 -0.01
C VAL A 35 -13.88 -12.13 1.26
N ALA A 36 -13.27 -11.88 2.41
CA ALA A 36 -13.63 -12.49 3.68
C ALA A 36 -15.11 -12.26 4.04
N ARG A 37 -15.63 -11.04 3.81
CA ARG A 37 -17.04 -10.69 4.05
C ARG A 37 -18.02 -11.47 3.17
N HIS A 38 -17.59 -11.97 2.02
CA HIS A 38 -18.43 -12.64 1.04
C HIS A 38 -18.03 -14.10 0.78
N ARG A 39 -17.20 -14.68 1.66
CA ARG A 39 -16.66 -16.05 1.55
C ARG A 39 -17.75 -17.10 1.28
N ALA A 40 -18.90 -17.01 1.94
CA ALA A 40 -19.98 -17.96 1.76
C ALA A 40 -20.60 -17.95 0.35
N ALA A 41 -20.61 -16.79 -0.32
CA ALA A 41 -21.12 -16.68 -1.68
C ALA A 41 -20.10 -17.14 -2.75
N ILE A 42 -18.81 -17.10 -2.43
CA ILE A 42 -17.71 -17.52 -3.32
C ILE A 42 -17.47 -19.02 -3.21
N GLY A 43 -17.64 -19.58 -2.01
CA GLY A 43 -17.38 -21.00 -1.72
C GLY A 43 -15.90 -21.31 -1.41
N PRO A 44 -15.45 -22.56 -1.65
CA PRO A 44 -14.15 -23.05 -1.19
C PRO A 44 -12.94 -22.35 -1.83
N ASN A 45 -13.14 -21.67 -2.95
CA ASN A 45 -12.08 -20.99 -3.69
C ASN A 45 -11.85 -19.53 -3.24
N ALA A 46 -12.47 -19.08 -2.14
CA ALA A 46 -12.44 -17.68 -1.73
C ALA A 46 -11.01 -17.13 -1.53
N ASP A 47 -10.14 -17.86 -0.84
CA ASP A 47 -8.75 -17.42 -0.61
C ASP A 47 -7.96 -17.38 -1.92
N ALA A 48 -8.04 -18.43 -2.72
CA ALA A 48 -7.36 -18.49 -4.02
C ALA A 48 -7.88 -17.41 -5.00
N LEU A 49 -9.16 -17.07 -4.95
CA LEU A 49 -9.73 -15.96 -5.71
C LEU A 49 -9.17 -14.63 -5.23
N SER A 50 -9.06 -14.40 -3.92
CA SER A 50 -8.47 -13.17 -3.35
C SER A 50 -7.03 -12.98 -3.81
N ASP A 51 -6.20 -14.00 -3.71
CA ASP A 51 -4.79 -13.97 -4.12
C ASP A 51 -4.66 -13.73 -5.62
N MET A 52 -5.45 -14.44 -6.44
CA MET A 52 -5.45 -14.24 -7.88
C MET A 52 -5.92 -12.82 -8.25
N TRP A 53 -6.98 -12.32 -7.62
CA TRP A 53 -7.51 -10.99 -7.88
C TRP A 53 -6.46 -9.92 -7.59
N ARG A 54 -5.80 -9.99 -6.44
CA ARG A 54 -4.72 -9.06 -6.10
C ARG A 54 -3.56 -9.17 -7.09
N SER A 55 -3.13 -10.37 -7.43
CA SER A 55 -2.04 -10.60 -8.39
C SER A 55 -2.37 -10.04 -9.78
N LYS A 56 -3.57 -10.28 -10.29
CA LYS A 56 -4.02 -9.75 -11.58
C LYS A 56 -4.17 -8.23 -11.57
N GLN A 57 -4.72 -7.67 -10.50
CA GLN A 57 -4.86 -6.23 -10.34
C GLN A 57 -3.49 -5.53 -10.47
N ILE A 58 -2.46 -6.02 -9.76
CA ILE A 58 -1.11 -5.46 -9.82
C ILE A 58 -0.46 -5.73 -11.18
N GLN A 59 -0.55 -6.94 -11.70
CA GLN A 59 -0.01 -7.29 -13.03
C GLN A 59 -0.58 -6.35 -14.12
N TYR A 60 -1.88 -6.05 -14.08
CA TYR A 60 -2.51 -5.20 -15.08
C TYR A 60 -2.04 -3.74 -14.98
N THR A 61 -1.71 -3.23 -13.79
CA THR A 61 -1.12 -1.89 -13.67
C THR A 61 0.24 -1.81 -14.37
N TRP A 62 1.11 -2.81 -14.20
CA TRP A 62 2.43 -2.83 -14.83
C TRP A 62 2.35 -3.00 -16.34
N LEU A 63 1.47 -3.90 -16.81
CA LEU A 63 1.26 -4.08 -18.24
C LEU A 63 0.74 -2.80 -18.90
N ARG A 64 -0.21 -2.12 -18.27
CA ARG A 64 -0.75 -0.84 -18.77
C ARG A 64 0.31 0.27 -18.78
N ASN A 65 1.20 0.32 -17.78
CA ASN A 65 2.35 1.24 -17.82
C ASN A 65 3.25 0.95 -19.03
N GLY A 66 3.61 -0.30 -19.25
CA GLY A 66 4.45 -0.71 -20.39
C GLY A 66 3.79 -0.46 -21.75
N MET A 67 2.47 -0.53 -21.83
CA MET A 67 1.68 -0.26 -23.04
C MET A 67 1.39 1.25 -23.25
N GLY A 68 1.64 2.11 -22.25
CA GLY A 68 1.16 3.49 -22.26
C GLY A 68 -0.36 3.63 -22.24
N ALA A 69 -1.07 2.64 -21.68
CA ALA A 69 -2.53 2.50 -21.68
C ALA A 69 -3.12 2.67 -20.27
N TYR A 70 -2.85 3.83 -19.66
CA TYR A 70 -3.40 4.12 -18.34
C TYR A 70 -4.93 4.04 -18.32
N ALA A 71 -5.47 3.49 -17.24
CA ALA A 71 -6.90 3.52 -16.93
C ALA A 71 -7.06 3.70 -15.41
N LYS A 72 -8.19 4.18 -14.95
CA LYS A 72 -8.45 4.29 -13.50
C LYS A 72 -8.28 2.96 -12.79
N PHE A 73 -7.70 2.97 -11.61
CA PHE A 73 -7.45 1.74 -10.84
C PHE A 73 -8.75 0.99 -10.52
N TRP A 74 -9.88 1.70 -10.38
CA TRP A 74 -11.20 1.10 -10.25
C TRP A 74 -11.56 0.19 -11.44
N GLN A 75 -11.31 0.67 -12.65
CA GLN A 75 -11.51 -0.13 -13.86
C GLN A 75 -10.60 -1.36 -13.85
N VAL A 76 -9.31 -1.17 -13.55
CA VAL A 76 -8.33 -2.27 -13.47
C VAL A 76 -8.73 -3.29 -12.40
N THR A 77 -9.25 -2.82 -11.26
CA THR A 77 -9.76 -3.68 -10.18
C THR A 77 -10.93 -4.54 -10.65
N GLY A 78 -11.88 -3.94 -11.39
CA GLY A 78 -13.02 -4.66 -11.95
C GLY A 78 -12.61 -5.68 -13.03
N GLU A 79 -11.75 -5.29 -13.97
CA GLU A 79 -11.24 -6.18 -15.02
C GLU A 79 -10.47 -7.38 -14.45
N ALA A 80 -9.67 -7.15 -13.40
CA ALA A 80 -8.97 -8.22 -12.70
C ALA A 80 -9.97 -9.17 -11.99
N LEU A 81 -11.02 -8.64 -11.37
CA LEU A 81 -12.07 -9.45 -10.76
C LEU A 81 -12.81 -10.27 -11.80
N ASP A 82 -13.19 -9.69 -12.94
CA ASP A 82 -13.86 -10.37 -14.03
C ASP A 82 -13.06 -11.57 -14.53
N HIS A 83 -11.74 -11.39 -14.69
CA HIS A 83 -10.83 -12.49 -15.02
C HIS A 83 -10.89 -13.62 -13.98
N CYS A 84 -10.84 -13.27 -12.68
CA CYS A 84 -10.86 -14.28 -11.61
C CYS A 84 -12.20 -15.01 -11.51
N LEU A 85 -13.33 -14.30 -11.62
CA LEU A 85 -14.65 -14.91 -11.62
C LEU A 85 -14.81 -15.89 -12.78
N ALA A 86 -14.32 -15.51 -13.97
CA ALA A 86 -14.32 -16.40 -15.13
C ALA A 86 -13.43 -17.64 -14.90
N ALA A 87 -12.24 -17.47 -14.34
CA ALA A 87 -11.30 -18.56 -14.07
C ALA A 87 -11.85 -19.59 -13.07
N TYR A 88 -12.66 -19.14 -12.10
CA TYR A 88 -13.30 -20.01 -11.11
C TYR A 88 -14.73 -20.41 -11.49
N GLY A 89 -15.22 -20.03 -12.67
CA GLY A 89 -16.56 -20.38 -13.15
C GLY A 89 -17.71 -19.73 -12.37
N ILE A 90 -17.45 -18.63 -11.66
CA ILE A 90 -18.47 -17.89 -10.89
C ILE A 90 -19.20 -16.94 -11.84
N LYS A 91 -20.47 -17.24 -12.11
CA LYS A 91 -21.31 -16.50 -13.08
C LYS A 91 -22.31 -15.54 -12.41
N ASP A 92 -22.40 -15.55 -11.08
CA ASP A 92 -23.34 -14.71 -10.34
C ASP A 92 -22.85 -13.24 -10.34
N ALA A 93 -23.55 -12.38 -11.08
CA ALA A 93 -23.27 -10.95 -11.13
C ALA A 93 -23.39 -10.29 -9.74
N GLY A 94 -24.26 -10.79 -8.87
CA GLY A 94 -24.39 -10.30 -7.50
C GLY A 94 -23.13 -10.53 -6.65
N VAL A 95 -22.34 -11.55 -6.93
CA VAL A 95 -21.04 -11.77 -6.27
C VAL A 95 -20.04 -10.68 -6.70
N ARG A 96 -19.98 -10.39 -8.01
CA ARG A 96 -19.14 -9.33 -8.56
C ARG A 96 -19.41 -7.99 -7.90
N ASP A 97 -20.66 -7.56 -7.85
CA ASP A 97 -21.06 -6.26 -7.32
C ASP A 97 -20.77 -6.16 -5.81
N LYS A 98 -21.01 -7.23 -5.07
CA LYS A 98 -20.68 -7.31 -3.64
C LYS A 98 -19.19 -7.18 -3.37
N LEU A 99 -18.35 -7.84 -4.16
CA LEU A 99 -16.89 -7.78 -4.00
C LEU A 99 -16.35 -6.40 -4.34
N LEU A 100 -16.80 -5.79 -5.43
CA LEU A 100 -16.42 -4.42 -5.78
C LEU A 100 -16.91 -3.42 -4.74
N GLY A 101 -18.17 -3.53 -4.28
CA GLY A 101 -18.68 -2.67 -3.22
C GLY A 101 -17.89 -2.79 -1.92
N ALA A 102 -17.49 -4.00 -1.52
CA ALA A 102 -16.67 -4.23 -0.34
C ALA A 102 -15.25 -3.64 -0.48
N TYR A 103 -14.73 -3.56 -1.70
CA TYR A 103 -13.40 -2.96 -1.96
C TYR A 103 -13.36 -1.44 -1.71
N LEU A 104 -14.51 -0.77 -1.72
CA LEU A 104 -14.63 0.65 -1.37
C LEU A 104 -14.66 0.92 0.15
N ALA A 105 -14.74 -0.13 0.98
CA ALA A 105 -14.83 -0.02 2.44
C ALA A 105 -14.01 -1.13 3.11
N LEU A 106 -12.74 -1.23 2.74
CA LEU A 106 -11.81 -2.18 3.36
C LEU A 106 -11.57 -1.83 4.82
N ASP A 107 -11.34 -2.87 5.63
CA ASP A 107 -11.00 -2.69 7.04
C ASP A 107 -9.54 -2.24 7.17
N PRO A 108 -9.23 -1.25 8.00
CA PRO A 108 -7.85 -0.97 8.36
C PRO A 108 -7.29 -2.14 9.21
N PHE A 109 -5.99 -2.40 9.12
CA PHE A 109 -5.36 -3.33 10.05
C PHE A 109 -5.49 -2.81 11.48
N ALA A 110 -5.60 -3.72 12.45
CA ALA A 110 -5.97 -3.40 13.83
C ALA A 110 -5.01 -2.40 14.52
N GLU A 111 -3.72 -2.44 14.18
CA GLU A 111 -2.72 -1.55 14.75
C GLU A 111 -2.70 -0.15 14.14
N VAL A 112 -3.30 0.05 12.96
CA VAL A 112 -3.17 1.28 12.17
C VAL A 112 -3.70 2.52 12.89
N PRO A 113 -4.92 2.53 13.48
CA PRO A 113 -5.42 3.73 14.13
C PRO A 113 -4.51 4.23 15.27
N ALA A 114 -4.11 3.32 16.16
CA ALA A 114 -3.27 3.65 17.31
C ALA A 114 -1.86 4.10 16.88
N MET A 115 -1.30 3.46 15.86
CA MET A 115 -0.01 3.82 15.28
C MET A 115 -0.04 5.23 14.68
N LEU A 116 -1.04 5.56 13.86
CA LEU A 116 -1.19 6.89 13.25
C LEU A 116 -1.35 7.98 14.32
N ASP A 117 -2.18 7.73 15.35
CA ASP A 117 -2.38 8.66 16.46
C ASP A 117 -1.07 8.93 17.23
N ARG A 118 -0.23 7.90 17.38
CA ARG A 118 1.07 8.02 18.04
C ARG A 118 2.05 8.86 17.22
N LEU A 119 2.16 8.63 15.92
CA LEU A 119 3.00 9.41 15.01
C LEU A 119 2.55 10.88 14.95
N LYS A 120 1.24 11.11 14.86
CA LYS A 120 0.69 12.47 14.82
C LYS A 120 0.96 13.26 16.11
N ARG A 121 0.82 12.61 17.28
CA ARG A 121 1.18 13.22 18.58
C ARG A 121 2.68 13.56 18.68
N ALA A 122 3.53 12.81 18.01
CA ALA A 122 4.97 13.10 17.93
C ALA A 122 5.30 14.22 16.93
N GLY A 123 4.30 14.83 16.28
CA GLY A 123 4.49 15.95 15.35
C GLY A 123 4.86 15.52 13.92
N LEU A 124 4.79 14.22 13.59
CA LEU A 124 5.06 13.74 12.24
C LEU A 124 3.88 14.04 11.31
N ARG A 125 4.18 14.50 10.12
CA ARG A 125 3.23 14.67 9.02
C ARG A 125 2.92 13.30 8.42
N LEU A 126 1.67 13.06 8.02
CA LEU A 126 1.23 11.77 7.51
C LEU A 126 0.50 11.96 6.18
N ALA A 127 0.82 11.14 5.18
CA ALA A 127 0.14 11.14 3.89
C ALA A 127 -0.06 9.72 3.36
N ILE A 128 -0.97 9.57 2.41
CA ILE A 128 -1.16 8.34 1.63
C ILE A 128 -0.66 8.59 0.21
N LEU A 129 0.02 7.61 -0.39
CA LEU A 129 0.33 7.56 -1.82
C LEU A 129 -0.10 6.19 -2.36
N SER A 130 -1.12 6.16 -3.23
CA SER A 130 -1.77 4.93 -3.64
C SER A 130 -2.00 4.84 -5.15
N ASN A 131 -2.05 3.61 -5.66
CA ASN A 131 -2.56 3.30 -6.99
C ASN A 131 -4.08 3.52 -7.12
N GLY A 132 -4.81 3.56 -5.98
CA GLY A 132 -6.24 3.86 -5.97
C GLY A 132 -6.56 5.25 -6.50
N ASN A 133 -7.64 5.37 -7.27
CA ASN A 133 -8.15 6.67 -7.68
C ASN A 133 -9.04 7.30 -6.58
N PRO A 134 -9.31 8.62 -6.62
CA PRO A 134 -10.05 9.32 -5.55
C PRO A 134 -11.37 8.65 -5.19
N GLU A 135 -12.14 8.20 -6.19
CA GLU A 135 -13.44 7.54 -5.98
C GLU A 135 -13.34 6.21 -5.18
N MET A 136 -12.13 5.64 -5.05
CA MET A 136 -11.86 4.48 -4.20
C MET A 136 -11.31 4.89 -2.83
N LEU A 137 -10.39 5.85 -2.82
CA LEU A 137 -9.67 6.25 -1.60
C LEU A 137 -10.55 7.05 -0.66
N ASP A 138 -11.34 8.01 -1.17
CA ASP A 138 -12.15 8.89 -0.34
C ASP A 138 -13.20 8.13 0.50
N PRO A 139 -14.02 7.22 -0.08
CA PRO A 139 -14.96 6.44 0.72
C PRO A 139 -14.25 5.48 1.68
N MET A 140 -13.15 4.85 1.30
CA MET A 140 -12.40 3.91 2.13
C MET A 140 -11.78 4.62 3.35
N VAL A 141 -11.10 5.73 3.12
CA VAL A 141 -10.47 6.52 4.20
C VAL A 141 -11.53 7.17 5.09
N GLY A 142 -12.65 7.64 4.51
CA GLY A 142 -13.78 8.20 5.24
C GLY A 142 -14.47 7.18 6.14
N ALA A 143 -14.78 5.99 5.60
CA ALA A 143 -15.42 4.90 6.35
C ALA A 143 -14.56 4.40 7.52
N SER A 144 -13.25 4.41 7.38
CA SER A 144 -12.31 4.01 8.44
C SER A 144 -12.15 5.06 9.56
N LYS A 145 -12.69 6.27 9.38
CA LYS A 145 -12.53 7.42 10.29
C LYS A 145 -11.06 7.83 10.50
N LEU A 146 -10.23 7.63 9.48
CA LEU A 146 -8.80 7.98 9.51
C LEU A 146 -8.46 9.26 8.73
N ALA A 147 -9.44 9.88 8.08
CA ALA A 147 -9.22 11.02 7.18
C ALA A 147 -8.49 12.20 7.84
N ASP A 148 -8.83 12.51 9.09
CA ASP A 148 -8.23 13.60 9.87
C ASP A 148 -6.77 13.34 10.32
N ARG A 149 -6.25 12.14 10.12
CA ARG A 149 -4.85 11.80 10.41
C ARG A 149 -3.92 12.24 9.28
N PHE A 150 -4.40 12.27 8.06
CA PHE A 150 -3.58 12.54 6.88
C PHE A 150 -3.73 13.98 6.41
N GLU A 151 -2.62 14.63 6.10
CA GLU A 151 -2.62 15.94 5.47
C GLU A 151 -2.89 15.87 3.96
N ALA A 152 -2.61 14.71 3.34
CA ALA A 152 -2.83 14.46 1.92
C ALA A 152 -3.13 12.98 1.65
N VAL A 153 -4.06 12.74 0.72
CA VAL A 153 -4.32 11.43 0.11
C VAL A 153 -4.01 11.55 -1.37
N LEU A 154 -2.86 11.02 -1.78
CA LEU A 154 -2.31 11.17 -3.11
C LEU A 154 -2.65 9.95 -3.96
N SER A 155 -3.26 10.22 -5.12
CA SER A 155 -3.62 9.21 -6.12
C SER A 155 -2.68 9.28 -7.33
N VAL A 156 -2.37 8.11 -7.89
CA VAL A 156 -1.64 8.01 -9.18
C VAL A 156 -2.39 8.64 -10.35
N ASP A 157 -3.70 8.90 -10.24
CA ASP A 157 -4.48 9.61 -11.27
C ASP A 157 -3.83 10.95 -11.65
N ALA A 158 -3.21 11.63 -10.68
CA ALA A 158 -2.51 12.89 -10.92
C ALA A 158 -1.23 12.72 -11.76
N ALA A 159 -0.67 11.52 -11.83
CA ALA A 159 0.52 11.19 -12.63
C ALA A 159 0.16 10.52 -13.98
N GLY A 160 -1.04 9.94 -14.11
CA GLY A 160 -1.47 9.19 -15.28
C GLY A 160 -0.68 7.91 -15.55
N VAL A 161 -0.01 7.39 -14.53
CA VAL A 161 0.75 6.12 -14.53
C VAL A 161 0.67 5.48 -13.15
N PHE A 162 0.96 4.19 -13.05
CA PHE A 162 0.96 3.45 -11.79
C PHE A 162 2.35 3.34 -11.17
N LYS A 163 2.44 3.11 -9.86
CA LYS A 163 3.65 2.64 -9.20
C LYS A 163 4.20 1.40 -9.94
N PRO A 164 5.51 1.20 -10.05
CA PRO A 164 6.58 1.99 -9.45
C PRO A 164 7.16 3.10 -10.34
N ASP A 165 6.38 3.69 -11.27
CA ASP A 165 6.88 4.80 -12.08
C ASP A 165 7.31 5.98 -11.18
N PRO A 166 8.51 6.56 -11.37
CA PRO A 166 9.03 7.65 -10.51
C PRO A 166 8.15 8.91 -10.53
N LYS A 167 7.32 9.13 -11.57
CA LYS A 167 6.35 10.22 -11.60
C LYS A 167 5.36 10.15 -10.44
N VAL A 168 5.03 8.93 -9.98
CA VAL A 168 4.10 8.73 -8.87
C VAL A 168 4.74 9.18 -7.55
N TYR A 169 5.97 8.75 -7.26
CA TYR A 169 6.66 9.14 -6.02
C TYR A 169 6.95 10.65 -5.97
N ARG A 170 7.19 11.28 -7.12
CA ARG A 170 7.37 12.74 -7.25
C ARG A 170 6.16 13.55 -6.79
N LEU A 171 4.96 12.95 -6.77
CA LEU A 171 3.76 13.60 -6.24
C LEU A 171 3.91 14.01 -4.76
N VAL A 172 4.68 13.26 -3.97
CA VAL A 172 4.92 13.59 -2.56
C VAL A 172 5.65 14.93 -2.44
N GLU A 173 6.74 15.11 -3.18
CA GLU A 173 7.47 16.38 -3.19
C GLU A 173 6.58 17.52 -3.69
N ALA A 174 5.87 17.30 -4.80
CA ALA A 174 5.02 18.32 -5.42
C ALA A 174 3.85 18.77 -4.54
N ARG A 175 3.29 17.86 -3.72
CA ARG A 175 2.07 18.13 -2.94
C ARG A 175 2.34 18.41 -1.46
N CYS A 176 3.35 17.76 -0.88
CA CYS A 176 3.69 17.92 0.54
C CYS A 176 4.89 18.87 0.75
N GLY A 177 5.62 19.25 -0.30
CA GLY A 177 6.76 20.14 -0.23
C GLY A 177 7.95 19.55 0.55
N VAL A 178 8.07 18.22 0.58
CA VAL A 178 9.11 17.51 1.33
C VAL A 178 10.07 16.84 0.36
N ARG A 179 11.38 17.06 0.56
CA ARG A 179 12.41 16.42 -0.26
C ARG A 179 12.41 14.90 -0.09
N PRO A 180 12.78 14.13 -1.15
CA PRO A 180 12.79 12.68 -1.09
C PRO A 180 13.54 12.08 0.09
N ASP A 181 14.72 12.62 0.44
CA ASP A 181 15.56 12.15 1.56
C ASP A 181 14.95 12.40 2.97
N LYS A 182 13.83 13.12 3.03
CA LYS A 182 13.06 13.41 4.26
C LYS A 182 11.74 12.65 4.34
N VAL A 183 11.47 11.79 3.39
CA VAL A 183 10.28 10.95 3.35
C VAL A 183 10.59 9.57 3.94
N CYS A 184 9.84 9.16 4.96
CA CYS A 184 9.73 7.77 5.37
C CYS A 184 8.56 7.15 4.60
N PHE A 185 8.85 6.26 3.64
CA PHE A 185 7.81 5.58 2.87
C PHE A 185 7.55 4.17 3.41
N LEU A 186 6.29 3.77 3.45
CA LEU A 186 5.88 2.48 4.01
C LEU A 186 4.97 1.73 3.03
N SER A 187 5.36 0.52 2.68
CA SER A 187 4.56 -0.36 1.84
C SER A 187 4.71 -1.82 2.26
N SER A 188 3.60 -2.56 2.24
CA SER A 188 3.61 -4.03 2.38
C SER A 188 3.96 -4.73 1.07
N ASN A 189 3.85 -4.02 -0.06
CA ASN A 189 4.23 -4.54 -1.35
C ASN A 189 5.74 -4.35 -1.54
N CYS A 190 6.51 -5.46 -1.57
CA CYS A 190 7.97 -5.43 -1.66
C CYS A 190 8.45 -4.63 -2.88
N TRP A 191 7.85 -4.85 -4.05
CA TRP A 191 8.14 -4.14 -5.29
C TRP A 191 7.91 -2.60 -5.17
N ASP A 192 6.90 -2.15 -4.42
CA ASP A 192 6.62 -0.72 -4.19
C ASP A 192 7.61 -0.12 -3.20
N ALA A 193 7.99 -0.88 -2.15
CA ALA A 193 9.02 -0.47 -1.21
C ALA A 193 10.37 -0.28 -1.93
N HIS A 194 10.77 -1.21 -2.79
CA HIS A 194 11.97 -1.07 -3.61
C HIS A 194 11.86 0.08 -4.62
N GLY A 195 10.72 0.25 -5.29
CA GLY A 195 10.51 1.36 -6.22
C GLY A 195 10.65 2.73 -5.56
N ALA A 196 10.09 2.88 -4.37
CA ALA A 196 10.21 4.10 -3.58
C ALA A 196 11.65 4.34 -3.06
N ALA A 197 12.34 3.28 -2.62
CA ALA A 197 13.73 3.36 -2.23
C ALA A 197 14.65 3.72 -3.41
N HIS A 198 14.41 3.14 -4.57
CA HIS A 198 15.13 3.48 -5.80
C HIS A 198 14.90 4.93 -6.24
N PHE A 199 13.71 5.48 -5.99
CA PHE A 199 13.40 6.89 -6.22
C PHE A 199 14.15 7.82 -5.26
N GLY A 200 14.54 7.36 -4.07
CA GLY A 200 15.30 8.14 -3.08
C GLY A 200 14.60 8.36 -1.74
N PHE A 201 13.48 7.67 -1.48
CA PHE A 201 12.86 7.69 -0.15
C PHE A 201 13.58 6.77 0.84
N SER A 202 13.54 7.11 2.13
CA SER A 202 13.89 6.18 3.21
C SER A 202 12.72 5.22 3.42
N THR A 203 12.85 3.98 2.95
CA THR A 203 11.70 3.08 2.81
C THR A 203 11.73 1.93 3.80
N VAL A 204 10.60 1.68 4.44
CA VAL A 204 10.35 0.55 5.33
C VAL A 204 9.41 -0.44 4.62
N TRP A 205 9.86 -1.67 4.46
CA TRP A 205 9.01 -2.75 3.99
C TRP A 205 8.21 -3.35 5.16
N VAL A 206 6.89 -3.30 5.05
CA VAL A 206 5.95 -3.88 6.03
C VAL A 206 5.63 -5.31 5.61
N ASN A 207 6.53 -6.23 5.91
CA ASN A 207 6.47 -7.64 5.49
C ASN A 207 5.53 -8.47 6.35
N ARG A 208 4.23 -8.25 6.22
CA ARG A 208 3.18 -8.92 7.00
C ARG A 208 3.17 -10.44 6.83
N ALA A 209 3.46 -10.90 5.62
CA ALA A 209 3.43 -12.32 5.27
C ALA A 209 4.74 -13.08 5.60
N GLY A 210 5.82 -12.36 5.90
CA GLY A 210 7.15 -12.98 6.04
C GLY A 210 7.69 -13.52 4.72
N ALA A 211 7.34 -12.85 3.62
CA ALA A 211 7.78 -13.24 2.27
C ALA A 211 9.29 -13.00 2.09
N PRO A 212 9.94 -13.70 1.16
CA PRO A 212 11.29 -13.36 0.75
C PRO A 212 11.35 -12.00 0.05
N ASP A 213 12.51 -11.35 0.09
CA ASP A 213 12.78 -10.11 -0.63
C ASP A 213 12.74 -10.36 -2.16
N ASP A 214 12.14 -9.43 -2.90
CA ASP A 214 12.09 -9.46 -4.38
C ASP A 214 13.45 -9.20 -5.05
N ASN A 215 14.47 -8.74 -4.29
CA ASN A 215 15.80 -8.38 -4.76
C ASN A 215 15.79 -7.36 -5.92
N LEU A 216 14.88 -6.40 -5.87
CA LEU A 216 14.78 -5.32 -6.85
C LEU A 216 15.75 -4.16 -6.51
N PRO A 217 16.01 -3.23 -7.47
CA PRO A 217 16.80 -2.03 -7.19
C PRO A 217 16.19 -1.18 -6.07
N GLY A 218 17.07 -0.58 -5.27
CA GLY A 218 16.72 0.24 -4.09
C GLY A 218 17.08 -0.46 -2.79
N VAL A 219 17.65 0.29 -1.85
CA VAL A 219 18.07 -0.22 -0.55
C VAL A 219 17.02 0.12 0.49
N LEU A 220 16.39 -0.89 1.06
CA LEU A 220 15.41 -0.73 2.12
C LEU A 220 16.08 -0.25 3.42
N ALA A 221 15.51 0.74 4.08
CA ALA A 221 16.01 1.26 5.35
C ALA A 221 15.74 0.29 6.51
N ALA A 222 14.59 -0.41 6.45
CA ALA A 222 14.21 -1.42 7.43
C ALA A 222 13.12 -2.37 6.87
N GLU A 223 12.96 -3.50 7.56
CA GLU A 223 11.83 -4.42 7.42
C GLU A 223 11.15 -4.56 8.78
N ILE A 224 9.81 -4.53 8.80
CA ILE A 224 8.98 -4.76 9.99
C ILE A 224 7.82 -5.70 9.68
N ARG A 225 7.31 -6.40 10.68
CA ARG A 225 6.20 -7.36 10.50
C ARG A 225 4.84 -6.70 10.38
N ASP A 226 4.64 -5.59 11.09
CA ASP A 226 3.44 -4.78 11.05
C ASP A 226 3.77 -3.34 11.48
N LEU A 227 2.81 -2.44 11.33
CA LEU A 227 3.02 -1.02 11.58
C LEU A 227 3.11 -0.65 13.08
N SER A 228 2.84 -1.56 14.01
CA SER A 228 3.02 -1.31 15.45
C SER A 228 4.48 -1.05 15.84
N HIS A 229 5.43 -1.55 15.03
CA HIS A 229 6.87 -1.38 15.23
C HIS A 229 7.40 -0.04 14.71
N LEU A 230 6.63 0.67 13.85
CA LEU A 230 7.10 1.89 13.20
C LEU A 230 7.44 3.03 14.18
N PRO A 231 6.63 3.32 15.24
CA PRO A 231 6.97 4.39 16.16
C PRO A 231 8.34 4.20 16.83
N ALA A 232 8.65 2.98 17.29
CA ALA A 232 9.95 2.67 17.89
C ALA A 232 11.09 2.84 16.89
N LEU A 233 10.89 2.46 15.62
CA LEU A 233 11.87 2.59 14.55
C LEU A 233 12.18 4.07 14.24
N LEU A 234 11.20 4.94 14.41
CA LEU A 234 11.33 6.41 14.25
C LEU A 234 11.78 7.12 15.53
N GLY A 235 12.02 6.40 16.63
CA GLY A 235 12.38 6.98 17.92
C GLY A 235 11.23 7.72 18.61
N VAL A 236 9.98 7.41 18.23
CA VAL A 236 8.79 7.99 18.84
C VAL A 236 8.40 7.14 20.07
N ALA A 237 8.36 7.82 21.23
CA ALA A 237 8.04 7.19 22.52
C ALA A 237 6.55 6.77 22.65
#